data_e37f13a41947dd7bfcf9d0fb598d92bb
#
_entry.id   e37f13a41947dd7bfcf9d0fb598d92bb
#
_cell.length_a   1.000
_cell.length_b   1.000
_cell.length_c   1.000
_cell.angle_alpha   90.00
_cell.angle_beta   90.00
_cell.angle_gamma   90.00
#
_symmetry.space_group_name_H-M   'P 1'
#
loop_
_entity.id
_entity.type
_entity.pdbx_description
1 polymer ?
#
loop_
_entity_poly.entity_id
_entity_poly.type
_entity_poly.pdbx_seq_one_letter_code
_entity_poly.pdbx_strand_id
1 'polypeptide(L)'
;MEIKLFKPFPKQKEIIDSFISSDHLFGVIVAPRGSGKTLLAENMMLFWLLDNPNQKGGWISPIYNQAKNVYDQVVEAARDIIVQSNRQDLHISFSNGSSLKFISSDNPDTIRGFRFHYLILDEVAFIKENTIQSAILPTLNPNGKKCLLVSTPRGKNHLYTWYLKGKDSSADTISFKIPLTECPYVNRNLIEEARTSLPPDIFKQEYLAEFTDASSDVFVGIERVASVGIFDLSRKVDVFVGIDTGLQDDMSVLTCIDTMGRVKWIESLNRENISTIANRFISILSNYNVVGGYIETNGIGRGMWDLVSKKFNKLKEWNTTQDNKTDMVRKLIADIESLNIELPSIDLCPELHQQMGAYTYRLSGNGKLTFTHPNGGKDDFVDSLLLANYSRVRFLERKPITVIQAQTVKPTWSYK
;
A
#
# COMPACT_ATOMS: atom_id res chain seq x y z
N MET A 1 -12.96 2.65 42.31
CA MET A 1 -12.63 3.45 41.10
C MET A 1 -13.04 2.63 39.90
N GLU A 2 -13.99 3.06 39.14
CA GLU A 2 -14.49 2.30 38.00
C GLU A 2 -13.84 2.84 36.74
N ILE A 3 -13.06 2.02 36.03
CA ILE A 3 -12.48 2.40 34.74
C ILE A 3 -13.49 2.03 33.66
N LYS A 4 -13.93 2.97 32.89
CA LYS A 4 -14.74 2.72 31.69
C LYS A 4 -13.84 2.21 30.56
N LEU A 5 -13.64 0.90 30.51
CA LEU A 5 -13.15 0.26 29.31
C LEU A 5 -14.16 0.46 28.17
N PHE A 6 -13.68 0.41 26.92
CA PHE A 6 -14.55 0.53 25.76
C PHE A 6 -15.65 -0.56 25.76
N LYS A 7 -16.74 -0.31 25.02
CA LYS A 7 -17.79 -1.31 24.81
C LYS A 7 -17.45 -2.13 23.57
N PRO A 8 -16.98 -3.38 23.71
CA PRO A 8 -16.65 -4.21 22.56
C PRO A 8 -17.90 -4.59 21.78
N PHE A 9 -17.80 -4.60 20.45
CA PHE A 9 -18.83 -5.20 19.61
C PHE A 9 -18.70 -6.75 19.61
N PRO A 10 -19.70 -7.50 19.10
CA PRO A 10 -19.76 -8.95 19.28
C PRO A 10 -18.48 -9.70 18.93
N LYS A 11 -17.84 -9.37 17.80
CA LYS A 11 -16.60 -10.03 17.38
C LYS A 11 -15.40 -9.70 18.29
N GLN A 12 -15.29 -8.46 18.74
CA GLN A 12 -14.26 -8.08 19.71
C GLN A 12 -14.47 -8.79 21.05
N LYS A 13 -15.74 -8.91 21.50
CA LYS A 13 -16.07 -9.64 22.74
C LYS A 13 -15.70 -11.12 22.63
N GLU A 14 -16.03 -11.78 21.52
CA GLU A 14 -15.62 -13.16 21.23
C GLU A 14 -14.10 -13.35 21.39
N ILE A 15 -13.32 -12.43 20.80
CA ILE A 15 -11.86 -12.47 20.86
C ILE A 15 -11.36 -12.29 22.30
N ILE A 16 -11.90 -11.30 23.02
CA ILE A 16 -11.54 -11.05 24.42
C ILE A 16 -11.80 -12.29 25.26
N ASP A 17 -13.03 -12.81 25.21
CA ASP A 17 -13.45 -13.95 26.03
C ASP A 17 -12.63 -15.21 25.71
N SER A 18 -12.40 -15.47 24.40
CA SER A 18 -11.63 -16.65 23.97
C SER A 18 -10.15 -16.57 24.32
N PHE A 19 -9.49 -15.42 24.15
CA PHE A 19 -8.05 -15.32 24.42
C PHE A 19 -7.74 -15.17 25.91
N ILE A 20 -8.55 -14.44 26.68
CA ILE A 20 -8.34 -14.29 28.12
C ILE A 20 -8.53 -15.63 28.86
N SER A 21 -9.57 -16.40 28.50
CA SER A 21 -9.86 -17.68 29.11
C SER A 21 -8.98 -18.84 28.64
N SER A 22 -8.20 -18.66 27.59
CA SER A 22 -7.32 -19.70 27.05
C SER A 22 -5.98 -19.77 27.77
N ASP A 23 -5.29 -20.91 27.66
CA ASP A 23 -3.91 -21.09 28.13
C ASP A 23 -2.87 -20.67 27.06
N HIS A 24 -3.31 -20.22 25.89
CA HIS A 24 -2.41 -19.80 24.82
C HIS A 24 -1.56 -18.60 25.23
N LEU A 25 -0.26 -18.69 25.02
CA LEU A 25 0.66 -17.58 25.23
C LEU A 25 0.48 -16.50 24.14
N PHE A 26 0.24 -16.91 22.89
CA PHE A 26 0.17 -16.03 21.75
C PHE A 26 -1.24 -15.90 21.19
N GLY A 27 -1.69 -14.66 21.02
CA GLY A 27 -2.88 -14.32 20.25
C GLY A 27 -2.50 -13.59 18.97
N VAL A 28 -3.13 -13.92 17.85
CA VAL A 28 -2.92 -13.23 16.57
C VAL A 28 -4.24 -12.64 16.09
N ILE A 29 -4.31 -11.32 15.93
CA ILE A 29 -5.49 -10.64 15.42
C ILE A 29 -5.15 -10.03 14.07
N VAL A 30 -5.80 -10.52 13.04
CA VAL A 30 -5.72 -9.98 11.68
C VAL A 30 -6.98 -9.16 11.40
N ALA A 31 -6.80 -7.87 11.16
CA ALA A 31 -7.92 -6.94 11.00
C ALA A 31 -7.53 -5.73 10.15
N PRO A 32 -8.44 -5.20 9.31
CA PRO A 32 -8.15 -4.04 8.46
C PRO A 32 -8.02 -2.75 9.27
N ARG A 33 -7.62 -1.68 8.61
CA ARG A 33 -7.66 -0.33 9.19
C ARG A 33 -9.09 0.08 9.50
N GLY A 34 -9.29 0.81 10.61
CA GLY A 34 -10.62 1.22 11.04
C GLY A 34 -11.47 0.13 11.70
N SER A 35 -10.97 -1.10 11.87
CA SER A 35 -11.67 -2.19 12.57
C SER A 35 -11.67 -2.07 14.10
N GLY A 36 -10.95 -1.09 14.66
CA GLY A 36 -10.78 -0.95 16.10
C GLY A 36 -9.80 -1.94 16.73
N LYS A 37 -8.87 -2.53 15.95
CA LYS A 37 -7.89 -3.49 16.41
C LYS A 37 -6.94 -2.95 17.50
N THR A 38 -6.43 -1.72 17.30
CA THR A 38 -5.55 -1.05 18.28
C THR A 38 -6.29 -0.75 19.57
N LEU A 39 -7.52 -0.22 19.50
CA LEU A 39 -8.36 0.03 20.65
C LEU A 39 -8.67 -1.28 21.45
N LEU A 40 -8.94 -2.38 20.74
CA LEU A 40 -9.11 -3.70 21.35
C LEU A 40 -7.84 -4.12 22.11
N ALA A 41 -6.67 -4.01 21.47
CA ALA A 41 -5.39 -4.36 22.07
C ALA A 41 -5.05 -3.48 23.29
N GLU A 42 -5.30 -2.17 23.22
CA GLU A 42 -5.14 -1.24 24.36
C GLU A 42 -5.96 -1.67 25.58
N ASN A 43 -7.23 -1.97 25.36
CA ASN A 43 -8.12 -2.36 26.44
C ASN A 43 -7.76 -3.75 27.02
N MET A 44 -7.29 -4.69 26.20
CA MET A 44 -6.77 -5.97 26.68
C MET A 44 -5.49 -5.77 27.50
N MET A 45 -4.57 -4.91 27.11
CA MET A 45 -3.38 -4.59 27.89
C MET A 45 -3.74 -3.97 29.24
N LEU A 46 -4.64 -2.98 29.23
CA LEU A 46 -5.11 -2.36 30.48
C LEU A 46 -5.77 -3.39 31.41
N PHE A 47 -6.63 -4.26 30.87
CA PHE A 47 -7.25 -5.32 31.62
C PHE A 47 -6.19 -6.21 32.30
N TRP A 48 -5.20 -6.72 31.57
CA TRP A 48 -4.15 -7.59 32.11
C TRP A 48 -3.29 -6.91 33.18
N LEU A 49 -2.98 -5.62 32.99
CA LEU A 49 -2.15 -4.88 33.95
C LEU A 49 -2.89 -4.51 35.23
N LEU A 50 -4.23 -4.37 35.14
CA LEU A 50 -5.04 -3.92 36.28
C LEU A 50 -5.64 -5.08 37.06
N ASP A 51 -5.89 -6.21 36.41
CA ASP A 51 -6.40 -7.42 37.05
C ASP A 51 -5.41 -8.02 38.07
N ASN A 52 -4.12 -7.83 37.82
CA ASN A 52 -3.06 -8.30 38.74
C ASN A 52 -2.08 -7.16 39.07
N PRO A 53 -1.65 -7.01 40.35
CA PRO A 53 -0.70 -5.97 40.71
C PRO A 53 0.74 -6.32 40.25
N ASN A 54 1.58 -5.27 40.17
CA ASN A 54 3.01 -5.36 39.86
C ASN A 54 3.36 -6.01 38.50
N GLN A 55 2.46 -5.91 37.51
CA GLN A 55 2.71 -6.44 36.19
C GLN A 55 3.47 -5.43 35.30
N LYS A 56 4.27 -5.95 34.37
CA LYS A 56 5.00 -5.15 33.39
C LYS A 56 4.47 -5.45 32.01
N GLY A 57 3.91 -4.44 31.34
CA GLY A 57 3.47 -4.50 29.95
C GLY A 57 4.48 -3.86 29.01
N GLY A 58 4.58 -4.42 27.82
CA GLY A 58 5.31 -3.86 26.70
C GLY A 58 4.38 -3.64 25.50
N TRP A 59 4.47 -2.47 24.88
CA TRP A 59 3.80 -2.16 23.63
C TRP A 59 4.84 -1.87 22.57
N ILE A 60 4.93 -2.67 21.53
CA ILE A 60 5.93 -2.53 20.46
C ILE A 60 5.21 -2.12 19.19
N SER A 61 5.63 -0.99 18.58
CA SER A 61 5.16 -0.52 17.28
C SER A 61 6.30 -0.43 16.27
N PRO A 62 6.04 -0.46 14.96
CA PRO A 62 7.09 -0.34 13.94
C PRO A 62 7.93 0.92 14.06
N ILE A 63 7.29 2.07 14.32
CA ILE A 63 7.94 3.38 14.40
C ILE A 63 7.54 4.15 15.66
N TYR A 64 8.41 5.06 16.11
CA TYR A 64 8.24 5.84 17.33
C TYR A 64 6.91 6.64 17.39
N ASN A 65 6.52 7.28 16.29
CA ASN A 65 5.29 8.08 16.27
C ASN A 65 4.02 7.24 16.49
N GLN A 66 4.00 5.98 16.05
CA GLN A 66 2.88 5.07 16.33
C GLN A 66 2.84 4.70 17.81
N ALA A 67 3.98 4.31 18.39
CA ALA A 67 4.08 4.02 19.83
C ALA A 67 3.66 5.22 20.69
N LYS A 68 4.06 6.43 20.30
CA LYS A 68 3.69 7.68 20.99
C LYS A 68 2.19 7.98 20.91
N ASN A 69 1.57 7.78 19.76
CA ASN A 69 0.12 8.00 19.61
C ASN A 69 -0.68 7.08 20.53
N VAL A 70 -0.32 5.80 20.62
CA VAL A 70 -0.96 4.85 21.54
C VAL A 70 -0.69 5.23 23.00
N TYR A 71 0.53 5.66 23.33
CA TYR A 71 0.84 6.19 24.67
C TYR A 71 -0.09 7.34 25.05
N ASP A 72 -0.25 8.34 24.16
CA ASP A 72 -1.10 9.50 24.43
C ASP A 72 -2.58 9.06 24.61
N GLN A 73 -3.08 8.08 23.85
CA GLN A 73 -4.44 7.52 23.98
C GLN A 73 -4.61 6.79 25.32
N VAL A 74 -3.65 5.95 25.72
CA VAL A 74 -3.70 5.24 27.01
C VAL A 74 -3.63 6.19 28.19
N VAL A 75 -2.81 7.26 28.12
CA VAL A 75 -2.75 8.29 29.17
C VAL A 75 -4.09 8.99 29.32
N GLU A 76 -4.79 9.28 28.23
CA GLU A 76 -6.11 9.88 28.27
C GLU A 76 -7.17 8.92 28.86
N ALA A 77 -7.20 7.68 28.40
CA ALA A 77 -8.19 6.68 28.79
C ALA A 77 -8.04 6.22 30.24
N ALA A 78 -6.81 6.15 30.75
CA ALA A 78 -6.50 5.63 32.10
C ALA A 78 -6.09 6.70 33.12
N ARG A 79 -6.37 7.98 32.83
CA ARG A 79 -5.91 9.13 33.63
C ARG A 79 -6.09 8.97 35.15
N ASP A 80 -7.23 8.44 35.57
CA ASP A 80 -7.60 8.39 36.99
C ASP A 80 -6.83 7.33 37.80
N ILE A 81 -6.12 6.44 37.13
CA ILE A 81 -5.36 5.35 37.76
C ILE A 81 -3.85 5.44 37.51
N ILE A 82 -3.41 6.43 36.74
CA ILE A 82 -2.00 6.69 36.48
C ILE A 82 -1.42 7.45 37.67
N VAL A 83 -0.34 6.91 38.24
CA VAL A 83 0.44 7.56 39.31
C VAL A 83 1.56 8.38 38.72
N GLN A 84 2.18 7.90 37.64
CA GLN A 84 3.26 8.56 36.97
C GLN A 84 3.21 8.28 35.46
N SER A 85 3.41 9.32 34.65
CA SER A 85 3.60 9.19 33.21
C SER A 85 4.80 10.00 32.77
N ASN A 86 5.64 9.40 31.92
CA ASN A 86 6.79 10.06 31.30
C ASN A 86 6.66 9.98 29.79
N ARG A 87 6.32 11.11 29.15
CA ARG A 87 6.11 11.20 27.71
C ARG A 87 7.41 11.12 26.91
N GLN A 88 8.53 11.48 27.52
CA GLN A 88 9.83 11.42 26.86
C GLN A 88 10.30 9.97 26.74
N ASP A 89 10.08 9.18 27.80
CA ASP A 89 10.42 7.76 27.85
C ASP A 89 9.27 6.85 27.40
N LEU A 90 8.11 7.41 27.07
CA LEU A 90 6.88 6.65 26.76
C LEU A 90 6.61 5.55 27.80
N HIS A 91 6.54 5.93 29.07
CA HIS A 91 6.35 5.03 30.20
C HIS A 91 5.23 5.50 31.12
N ILE A 92 4.39 4.56 31.57
CA ILE A 92 3.25 4.78 32.48
C ILE A 92 3.38 3.85 33.67
N SER A 93 3.13 4.38 34.89
CA SER A 93 3.01 3.60 36.11
C SER A 93 1.60 3.73 36.68
N PHE A 94 0.99 2.61 37.06
CA PHE A 94 -0.37 2.55 37.59
C PHE A 94 -0.39 2.42 39.11
N SER A 95 -1.53 2.76 39.72
CA SER A 95 -1.72 2.77 41.18
C SER A 95 -1.59 1.38 41.85
N ASN A 96 -1.74 0.29 41.09
CA ASN A 96 -1.56 -1.09 41.58
C ASN A 96 -0.10 -1.58 41.48
N GLY A 97 0.87 -0.72 41.15
CA GLY A 97 2.28 -1.05 40.95
C GLY A 97 2.63 -1.62 39.57
N SER A 98 1.64 -1.79 38.70
CA SER A 98 1.89 -2.22 37.32
C SER A 98 2.44 -1.06 36.47
N SER A 99 3.09 -1.38 35.35
CA SER A 99 3.63 -0.40 34.43
C SER A 99 3.50 -0.82 32.98
N LEU A 100 3.48 0.17 32.08
CA LEU A 100 3.42 -0.02 30.62
C LEU A 100 4.49 0.81 29.94
N LYS A 101 5.32 0.16 29.13
CA LYS A 101 6.37 0.76 28.31
C LYS A 101 6.02 0.65 26.84
N PHE A 102 6.11 1.78 26.12
CA PHE A 102 5.91 1.81 24.67
C PHE A 102 7.27 1.98 23.98
N ILE A 103 7.53 1.18 22.95
CA ILE A 103 8.83 1.09 22.29
C ILE A 103 8.63 0.98 20.79
N SER A 104 9.53 1.61 20.01
CA SER A 104 9.61 1.43 18.57
C SER A 104 10.57 0.28 18.25
N SER A 105 10.25 -0.51 17.22
CA SER A 105 11.12 -1.58 16.73
C SER A 105 12.22 -1.11 15.78
N ASP A 106 12.31 0.19 15.49
CA ASP A 106 13.33 0.79 14.62
C ASP A 106 14.76 0.54 15.16
N ASN A 107 14.89 0.53 16.50
CA ASN A 107 16.15 0.20 17.16
C ASN A 107 15.99 -1.02 18.08
N PRO A 108 16.29 -2.24 17.60
CA PRO A 108 16.14 -3.47 18.36
C PRO A 108 16.94 -3.52 19.67
N ASP A 109 18.06 -2.82 19.76
CA ASP A 109 18.92 -2.83 20.95
C ASP A 109 18.25 -2.17 22.17
N THR A 110 17.35 -1.21 21.94
CA THR A 110 16.58 -0.59 23.02
C THR A 110 15.58 -1.53 23.68
N ILE A 111 15.22 -2.64 23.02
CA ILE A 111 14.21 -3.60 23.48
C ILE A 111 14.84 -4.66 24.38
N ARG A 112 16.07 -5.06 24.12
CA ARG A 112 16.73 -6.23 24.76
C ARG A 112 16.87 -6.18 26.28
N GLY A 113 16.83 -4.98 26.88
CA GLY A 113 16.96 -4.80 28.34
C GLY A 113 15.69 -5.04 29.14
N PHE A 114 14.53 -5.15 28.49
CA PHE A 114 13.24 -5.26 29.17
C PHE A 114 12.86 -6.72 29.47
N ARG A 115 11.95 -6.88 30.46
CA ARG A 115 11.29 -8.14 30.80
C ARG A 115 9.81 -7.84 31.05
N PHE A 116 8.94 -8.43 30.24
CA PHE A 116 7.51 -8.17 30.25
C PHE A 116 6.71 -9.41 30.67
N HIS A 117 5.62 -9.20 31.38
CA HIS A 117 4.59 -10.22 31.63
C HIS A 117 3.59 -10.26 30.48
N TYR A 118 3.26 -9.10 29.94
CA TYR A 118 2.32 -8.92 28.82
C TYR A 118 2.96 -8.11 27.72
N LEU A 119 2.75 -8.53 26.48
CA LEU A 119 3.35 -7.91 25.33
C LEU A 119 2.31 -7.71 24.22
N ILE A 120 2.30 -6.54 23.60
CA ILE A 120 1.55 -6.29 22.37
C ILE A 120 2.52 -5.86 21.29
N LEU A 121 2.42 -6.52 20.12
CA LEU A 121 3.08 -6.13 18.89
C LEU A 121 2.00 -5.54 17.97
N ASP A 122 1.97 -4.22 17.89
CA ASP A 122 1.02 -3.50 17.04
C ASP A 122 1.62 -3.30 15.64
N GLU A 123 0.80 -3.48 14.61
CA GLU A 123 1.21 -3.47 13.21
C GLU A 123 2.41 -4.41 12.92
N VAL A 124 2.34 -5.62 13.48
CA VAL A 124 3.44 -6.61 13.46
C VAL A 124 3.89 -6.99 12.05
N ALA A 125 3.02 -6.93 11.04
CA ALA A 125 3.36 -7.17 9.64
C ALA A 125 4.44 -6.21 9.10
N PHE A 126 4.66 -5.08 9.77
CA PHE A 126 5.65 -4.05 9.41
C PHE A 126 6.92 -4.11 10.27
N ILE A 127 6.96 -4.98 11.29
CA ILE A 127 8.15 -5.24 12.10
C ILE A 127 8.97 -6.32 11.41
N LYS A 128 10.29 -6.15 11.34
CA LYS A 128 11.18 -7.16 10.75
C LYS A 128 11.13 -8.46 11.56
N GLU A 129 10.95 -9.59 10.88
CA GLU A 129 10.86 -10.91 11.52
C GLU A 129 12.05 -11.22 12.44
N ASN A 130 13.28 -10.92 11.97
CA ASN A 130 14.47 -11.10 12.80
C ASN A 130 14.43 -10.27 14.09
N THR A 131 13.90 -9.05 14.06
CA THR A 131 13.72 -8.21 15.27
C THR A 131 12.72 -8.86 16.24
N ILE A 132 11.63 -9.43 15.72
CA ILE A 132 10.65 -10.15 16.54
C ILE A 132 11.33 -11.30 17.26
N GLN A 133 12.03 -12.16 16.53
CA GLN A 133 12.64 -13.38 17.07
C GLN A 133 13.82 -13.10 18.02
N SER A 134 14.72 -12.15 17.65
CA SER A 134 15.98 -11.96 18.35
C SER A 134 15.95 -10.90 19.45
N ALA A 135 15.03 -9.95 19.42
CA ALA A 135 14.96 -8.85 20.38
C ALA A 135 13.67 -8.80 21.18
N ILE A 136 12.50 -9.00 20.52
CA ILE A 136 11.20 -8.79 21.16
C ILE A 136 10.77 -10.00 21.98
N LEU A 137 10.63 -11.19 21.37
CA LEU A 137 10.14 -12.39 22.06
C LEU A 137 10.99 -12.80 23.27
N PRO A 138 12.33 -12.64 23.27
CA PRO A 138 13.14 -12.91 24.47
C PRO A 138 12.77 -12.04 25.68
N THR A 139 12.10 -10.90 25.52
CA THR A 139 11.65 -10.05 26.62
C THR A 139 10.55 -10.70 27.47
N LEU A 140 9.88 -11.74 26.96
CA LEU A 140 8.88 -12.52 27.70
C LEU A 140 9.50 -13.52 28.68
N ASN A 141 10.79 -13.87 28.55
CA ASN A 141 11.45 -14.81 29.48
C ASN A 141 11.91 -14.12 30.76
N PRO A 142 11.70 -14.79 31.94
CA PRO A 142 11.00 -16.05 32.16
C PRO A 142 9.52 -15.88 32.51
N ASN A 143 8.98 -14.67 32.58
CA ASN A 143 7.72 -14.36 33.26
C ASN A 143 6.55 -14.01 32.29
N GLY A 144 6.71 -14.22 31.00
CA GLY A 144 5.68 -13.91 30.01
C GLY A 144 4.40 -14.69 30.21
N LYS A 145 3.27 -13.98 30.19
CA LYS A 145 1.93 -14.55 30.40
C LYS A 145 1.10 -14.55 29.13
N LYS A 146 1.09 -13.41 28.40
CA LYS A 146 0.36 -13.26 27.14
C LYS A 146 1.13 -12.35 26.20
N CYS A 147 1.06 -12.67 24.91
CA CYS A 147 1.59 -11.88 23.83
C CYS A 147 0.54 -11.77 22.72
N LEU A 148 0.15 -10.55 22.36
CA LEU A 148 -0.83 -10.28 21.32
C LEU A 148 -0.16 -9.65 20.10
N LEU A 149 -0.29 -10.28 18.94
CA LEU A 149 0.18 -9.81 17.64
C LEU A 149 -1.02 -9.24 16.89
N VAL A 150 -0.98 -7.96 16.56
CA VAL A 150 -2.11 -7.26 15.91
C VAL A 150 -1.62 -6.57 14.66
N SER A 151 -2.27 -6.80 13.53
CA SER A 151 -1.93 -6.09 12.28
C SER A 151 -3.00 -6.20 11.21
N THR A 152 -2.90 -5.33 10.21
CA THR A 152 -3.48 -5.54 8.89
C THR A 152 -2.63 -6.57 8.14
N PRO A 153 -3.22 -7.50 7.37
CA PRO A 153 -2.45 -8.44 6.54
C PRO A 153 -1.63 -7.69 5.49
N ARG A 154 -0.47 -8.23 5.16
CA ARG A 154 0.41 -7.69 4.11
C ARG A 154 1.06 -8.82 3.34
N GLY A 155 0.39 -9.27 2.29
CA GLY A 155 0.79 -10.48 1.58
C GLY A 155 0.95 -11.68 2.53
N LYS A 156 1.61 -12.74 2.09
CA LYS A 156 1.91 -13.94 2.90
C LYS A 156 3.29 -13.82 3.60
N ASN A 157 3.44 -12.83 4.47
CA ASN A 157 4.66 -12.61 5.27
C ASN A 157 4.66 -13.43 6.58
N HIS A 158 5.57 -13.11 7.52
CA HIS A 158 5.67 -13.77 8.81
C HIS A 158 4.37 -13.71 9.65
N LEU A 159 3.55 -12.65 9.52
CA LEU A 159 2.24 -12.60 10.16
C LEU A 159 1.31 -13.71 9.66
N TYR A 160 1.36 -14.04 8.35
CA TYR A 160 0.60 -15.16 7.80
C TYR A 160 1.01 -16.49 8.44
N THR A 161 2.30 -16.71 8.61
CA THR A 161 2.81 -17.90 9.30
C THR A 161 2.29 -18.00 10.76
N TRP A 162 2.33 -16.89 11.50
CA TRP A 162 1.75 -16.82 12.84
C TRP A 162 0.24 -17.05 12.83
N TYR A 163 -0.48 -16.49 11.87
CA TYR A 163 -1.91 -16.67 11.75
C TYR A 163 -2.29 -18.12 11.48
N LEU A 164 -1.58 -18.81 10.58
CA LEU A 164 -1.80 -20.23 10.32
C LEU A 164 -1.49 -21.09 11.55
N LYS A 165 -0.38 -20.81 12.25
CA LYS A 165 -0.03 -21.51 13.50
C LYS A 165 -1.16 -21.49 14.51
N GLY A 166 -1.86 -20.37 14.65
CA GLY A 166 -3.00 -20.27 15.58
C GLY A 166 -4.32 -20.82 15.04
N LYS A 167 -4.39 -21.24 13.77
CA LYS A 167 -5.52 -21.98 13.22
C LYS A 167 -5.39 -23.49 13.39
N ASP A 168 -4.17 -23.98 13.45
CA ASP A 168 -3.88 -25.40 13.71
C ASP A 168 -3.89 -25.62 15.22
N SER A 169 -4.96 -26.09 15.80
CA SER A 169 -5.28 -26.26 17.23
C SER A 169 -4.19 -26.90 18.13
N SER A 170 -2.96 -27.03 17.66
CA SER A 170 -1.84 -27.79 18.27
C SER A 170 -0.82 -26.94 19.01
N ALA A 171 -0.94 -25.60 19.03
CA ALA A 171 0.11 -24.73 19.52
C ALA A 171 -0.38 -23.81 20.65
N ASP A 172 0.57 -23.22 21.34
CA ASP A 172 0.40 -22.12 22.30
C ASP A 172 -0.07 -20.80 21.67
N THR A 173 -0.68 -20.88 20.49
CA THR A 173 -1.12 -19.75 19.66
C THR A 173 -2.59 -19.92 19.26
N ILE A 174 -3.36 -18.84 19.33
CA ILE A 174 -4.74 -18.75 18.82
C ILE A 174 -4.87 -17.57 17.86
N SER A 175 -5.64 -17.73 16.79
CA SER A 175 -5.77 -16.72 15.75
C SER A 175 -7.20 -16.29 15.49
N PHE A 176 -7.37 -14.99 15.31
CA PHE A 176 -8.65 -14.33 15.05
C PHE A 176 -8.56 -13.46 13.81
N LYS A 177 -9.72 -13.28 13.16
CA LYS A 177 -9.90 -12.38 12.03
C LYS A 177 -11.09 -11.47 12.30
N ILE A 178 -10.94 -10.17 12.04
CA ILE A 178 -12.01 -9.18 12.11
C ILE A 178 -12.15 -8.55 10.73
N PRO A 179 -13.04 -9.01 9.86
CA PRO A 179 -13.31 -8.31 8.60
C PRO A 179 -14.08 -7.01 8.86
N LEU A 180 -13.88 -6.00 8.03
CA LEU A 180 -14.52 -4.70 8.21
C LEU A 180 -16.07 -4.78 8.11
N THR A 181 -16.57 -5.77 7.40
CA THR A 181 -18.01 -6.07 7.28
C THR A 181 -18.68 -6.45 8.60
N GLU A 182 -17.92 -6.91 9.59
CA GLU A 182 -18.40 -7.21 10.96
C GLU A 182 -18.32 -6.02 11.91
N CYS A 183 -17.71 -4.89 11.49
CA CYS A 183 -17.57 -3.70 12.31
C CYS A 183 -18.84 -2.83 12.24
N PRO A 184 -19.52 -2.56 13.36
CA PRO A 184 -20.84 -1.91 13.35
C PRO A 184 -20.80 -0.41 13.02
N TYR A 185 -19.65 0.25 13.12
CA TYR A 185 -19.50 1.68 12.88
C TYR A 185 -18.93 2.04 11.52
N VAL A 186 -18.72 1.05 10.66
CA VAL A 186 -18.18 1.30 9.33
C VAL A 186 -19.31 1.65 8.37
N ASN A 187 -19.14 2.70 7.61
CA ASN A 187 -20.09 3.10 6.58
C ASN A 187 -20.06 2.06 5.43
N ARG A 188 -21.15 1.32 5.28
CA ARG A 188 -21.30 0.27 4.26
C ARG A 188 -21.18 0.79 2.84
N ASN A 189 -21.63 2.02 2.58
CA ASN A 189 -21.50 2.62 1.25
C ASN A 189 -20.03 2.82 0.85
N LEU A 190 -19.15 3.18 1.79
CA LEU A 190 -17.71 3.27 1.53
C LEU A 190 -17.08 1.91 1.23
N ILE A 191 -17.59 0.83 1.86
CA ILE A 191 -17.11 -0.54 1.56
C ILE A 191 -17.52 -0.94 0.13
N GLU A 192 -18.75 -0.65 -0.30
CA GLU A 192 -19.22 -1.00 -1.65
C GLU A 192 -18.53 -0.13 -2.72
N GLU A 193 -18.29 1.15 -2.45
CA GLU A 193 -17.48 2.01 -3.31
C GLU A 193 -16.05 1.46 -3.45
N ALA A 194 -15.43 1.07 -2.35
CA ALA A 194 -14.11 0.47 -2.36
C ALA A 194 -14.08 -0.86 -3.11
N ARG A 195 -15.13 -1.69 -2.97
CA ARG A 195 -15.24 -2.97 -3.68
C ARG A 195 -15.24 -2.80 -5.20
N THR A 196 -15.88 -1.74 -5.70
CA THR A 196 -15.99 -1.47 -7.15
C THR A 196 -14.79 -0.69 -7.70
N SER A 197 -14.09 0.06 -6.84
CA SER A 197 -13.04 0.99 -7.24
C SER A 197 -11.61 0.48 -7.00
N LEU A 198 -11.44 -0.54 -6.13
CA LEU A 198 -10.12 -1.09 -5.81
C LEU A 198 -9.85 -2.39 -6.57
N PRO A 199 -8.57 -2.69 -6.90
CA PRO A 199 -8.19 -4.02 -7.32
C PRO A 199 -8.65 -5.08 -6.32
N PRO A 200 -9.14 -6.27 -6.77
CA PRO A 200 -9.73 -7.27 -5.90
C PRO A 200 -8.86 -7.70 -4.73
N ASP A 201 -7.55 -7.84 -4.93
CA ASP A 201 -6.63 -8.28 -3.88
C ASP A 201 -6.36 -7.20 -2.84
N ILE A 202 -6.33 -5.93 -3.26
CA ILE A 202 -6.26 -4.80 -2.32
C ILE A 202 -7.53 -4.73 -1.48
N PHE A 203 -8.71 -4.88 -2.10
CA PHE A 203 -9.97 -4.92 -1.37
C PHE A 203 -10.01 -6.07 -0.36
N LYS A 204 -9.62 -7.28 -0.76
CA LYS A 204 -9.54 -8.45 0.13
C LYS A 204 -8.62 -8.19 1.32
N GLN A 205 -7.43 -7.65 1.07
CA GLN A 205 -6.44 -7.39 2.11
C GLN A 205 -6.90 -6.27 3.07
N GLU A 206 -7.30 -5.12 2.52
CA GLU A 206 -7.54 -3.90 3.30
C GLU A 206 -8.96 -3.82 3.91
N TYR A 207 -9.94 -4.60 3.38
CA TYR A 207 -11.33 -4.57 3.86
C TYR A 207 -11.79 -5.90 4.44
N LEU A 208 -11.34 -7.04 3.88
CA LEU A 208 -11.74 -8.36 4.35
C LEU A 208 -10.72 -9.02 5.26
N ALA A 209 -9.58 -8.38 5.52
CA ALA A 209 -8.47 -8.94 6.29
C ALA A 209 -8.00 -10.30 5.75
N GLU A 210 -7.94 -10.45 4.43
CA GLU A 210 -7.47 -11.66 3.78
C GLU A 210 -6.00 -11.53 3.42
N PHE A 211 -5.26 -12.63 3.61
CA PHE A 211 -3.92 -12.73 3.09
C PHE A 211 -4.00 -13.07 1.61
N THR A 212 -3.49 -12.20 0.77
CA THR A 212 -3.41 -12.42 -0.66
C THR A 212 -2.02 -12.89 -1.04
N ASP A 213 -1.90 -13.64 -2.16
CA ASP A 213 -0.58 -13.98 -2.73
C ASP A 213 0.09 -12.76 -3.36
N ALA A 214 -0.68 -11.72 -3.59
CA ALA A 214 -0.13 -10.46 -4.04
C ALA A 214 0.87 -9.96 -2.98
N SER A 215 2.14 -9.96 -3.33
CA SER A 215 3.11 -9.04 -2.80
C SER A 215 2.45 -7.65 -2.78
N SER A 216 2.94 -6.71 -1.98
CA SER A 216 2.49 -5.31 -2.03
C SER A 216 2.63 -4.67 -3.42
N ASP A 217 2.83 -5.46 -4.45
CA ASP A 217 3.06 -5.09 -5.83
C ASP A 217 1.77 -4.53 -6.40
N VAL A 218 1.82 -3.27 -6.73
CA VAL A 218 0.71 -2.55 -7.36
C VAL A 218 0.44 -3.11 -8.75
N PHE A 219 1.50 -3.48 -9.47
CA PHE A 219 1.45 -3.97 -10.82
C PHE A 219 1.70 -5.49 -10.87
N VAL A 220 0.66 -6.27 -10.65
CA VAL A 220 0.72 -7.74 -10.71
C VAL A 220 0.60 -8.21 -12.16
N GLY A 221 1.40 -9.21 -12.54
CA GLY A 221 1.32 -9.83 -13.87
C GLY A 221 2.04 -9.05 -14.98
N ILE A 222 2.99 -8.20 -14.63
CA ILE A 222 3.82 -7.43 -15.57
C ILE A 222 4.49 -8.35 -16.60
N GLU A 223 4.93 -9.54 -16.16
CA GLU A 223 5.59 -10.54 -17.00
C GLU A 223 4.71 -11.02 -18.16
N ARG A 224 3.39 -10.99 -18.03
CA ARG A 224 2.44 -11.38 -19.09
C ARG A 224 2.34 -10.35 -20.23
N VAL A 225 2.69 -9.10 -19.94
CA VAL A 225 2.63 -7.97 -20.88
C VAL A 225 4.00 -7.46 -21.29
N ALA A 226 5.09 -8.01 -20.74
CA ALA A 226 6.49 -7.67 -21.04
C ALA A 226 6.98 -8.34 -22.35
N SER A 227 6.35 -7.98 -23.48
CA SER A 227 6.55 -8.68 -24.77
C SER A 227 7.35 -7.89 -25.81
N VAL A 228 7.61 -6.58 -25.57
CA VAL A 228 8.37 -5.76 -26.50
C VAL A 228 9.87 -6.02 -26.34
N GLY A 229 10.47 -6.72 -27.29
CA GLY A 229 11.89 -7.08 -27.27
C GLY A 229 12.82 -6.05 -27.93
N ILE A 230 12.28 -5.10 -28.71
CA ILE A 230 13.02 -4.06 -29.39
C ILE A 230 12.19 -2.79 -29.58
N PHE A 231 12.82 -1.65 -29.43
CA PHE A 231 12.23 -0.37 -29.81
C PHE A 231 12.41 -0.10 -31.30
N ASP A 232 11.37 0.41 -31.96
CA ASP A 232 11.37 0.62 -33.42
C ASP A 232 10.97 2.06 -33.76
N LEU A 233 11.91 2.81 -34.32
CA LEU A 233 11.73 4.15 -34.83
C LEU A 233 11.40 4.19 -36.34
N SER A 234 11.38 3.05 -37.04
CA SER A 234 11.35 2.96 -38.50
C SER A 234 9.97 3.27 -39.12
N ARG A 235 8.91 3.35 -38.33
CA ARG A 235 7.54 3.58 -38.82
C ARG A 235 6.89 4.77 -38.12
N LYS A 236 6.36 5.70 -38.92
CA LYS A 236 5.48 6.76 -38.41
C LYS A 236 4.15 6.15 -37.96
N VAL A 237 4.07 5.82 -36.71
CA VAL A 237 2.83 5.35 -36.05
C VAL A 237 2.27 6.44 -35.15
N ASP A 238 0.97 6.39 -34.92
CA ASP A 238 0.29 7.25 -33.94
C ASP A 238 0.72 6.88 -32.54
N VAL A 239 1.24 7.86 -31.79
CA VAL A 239 1.67 7.63 -30.40
C VAL A 239 1.10 8.66 -29.45
N PHE A 240 0.90 8.19 -28.20
CA PHE A 240 0.66 9.00 -27.03
C PHE A 240 1.94 9.10 -26.22
N VAL A 241 2.16 10.25 -25.62
CA VAL A 241 3.44 10.59 -24.99
C VAL A 241 3.23 10.91 -23.53
N GLY A 242 4.12 10.41 -22.68
CA GLY A 242 4.30 10.83 -21.31
C GLY A 242 5.72 11.32 -21.09
N ILE A 243 5.87 12.49 -20.49
CA ILE A 243 7.18 13.01 -20.09
C ILE A 243 7.10 13.34 -18.60
N ASP A 244 7.94 12.66 -17.85
CA ASP A 244 8.28 13.00 -16.48
C ASP A 244 9.63 13.70 -16.42
N THR A 245 9.77 14.75 -15.60
CA THR A 245 10.93 15.64 -15.64
C THR A 245 11.64 15.68 -14.29
N GLY A 246 12.80 15.04 -14.18
CA GLY A 246 13.64 15.01 -12.99
C GLY A 246 14.69 16.12 -12.92
N LEU A 247 15.16 16.42 -11.67
CA LEU A 247 16.24 17.36 -11.35
C LEU A 247 17.51 16.62 -10.92
N GLN A 248 18.67 17.12 -11.34
CA GLN A 248 20.03 16.72 -10.89
C GLN A 248 20.29 15.22 -10.77
N ASP A 249 19.71 14.53 -9.77
CA ASP A 249 19.87 13.11 -9.52
C ASP A 249 18.65 12.27 -9.96
N ASP A 250 17.53 12.90 -10.34
CA ASP A 250 16.36 12.25 -10.90
C ASP A 250 16.42 12.23 -12.43
N MET A 251 15.80 11.22 -13.03
CA MET A 251 15.80 11.07 -14.49
C MET A 251 14.66 11.85 -15.09
N SER A 252 14.93 12.47 -16.28
CA SER A 252 13.85 12.88 -17.16
C SER A 252 13.55 11.72 -18.09
N VAL A 253 12.32 11.24 -18.11
CA VAL A 253 11.90 10.07 -18.87
C VAL A 253 10.80 10.42 -19.86
N LEU A 254 10.99 9.96 -21.11
CA LEU A 254 10.02 10.01 -22.20
C LEU A 254 9.50 8.60 -22.46
N THR A 255 8.19 8.41 -22.45
CA THR A 255 7.53 7.18 -22.92
C THR A 255 6.61 7.48 -24.10
N CYS A 256 6.74 6.67 -25.17
CA CYS A 256 5.84 6.66 -26.32
C CYS A 256 5.07 5.35 -26.39
N ILE A 257 3.73 5.42 -26.43
CA ILE A 257 2.84 4.25 -26.52
C ILE A 257 1.90 4.42 -27.72
N ASP A 258 1.68 3.37 -28.51
CA ASP A 258 0.77 3.44 -29.66
C ASP A 258 -0.71 3.27 -29.26
N THR A 259 -1.61 3.39 -30.22
CA THR A 259 -3.06 3.26 -30.00
C THR A 259 -3.49 1.87 -29.52
N MET A 260 -2.70 0.84 -29.81
CA MET A 260 -2.95 -0.54 -29.38
C MET A 260 -2.40 -0.84 -27.99
N GLY A 261 -1.70 0.12 -27.36
CA GLY A 261 -1.13 -0.06 -26.03
C GLY A 261 0.31 -0.59 -26.04
N ARG A 262 0.96 -0.68 -27.21
CA ARG A 262 2.35 -1.15 -27.28
C ARG A 262 3.30 0.00 -27.04
N VAL A 263 4.22 -0.15 -26.11
CA VAL A 263 5.31 0.81 -25.87
C VAL A 263 6.27 0.76 -27.06
N LYS A 264 6.43 1.89 -27.71
CA LYS A 264 7.25 2.06 -28.92
C LYS A 264 8.65 2.57 -28.60
N TRP A 265 8.78 3.37 -27.54
CA TRP A 265 10.05 3.94 -27.11
C TRP A 265 10.00 4.37 -25.65
N ILE A 266 11.10 4.15 -24.94
CA ILE A 266 11.40 4.80 -23.68
C ILE A 266 12.80 5.38 -23.78
N GLU A 267 12.96 6.64 -23.38
CA GLU A 267 14.26 7.32 -23.29
C GLU A 267 14.39 7.93 -21.90
N SER A 268 15.55 7.77 -21.29
CA SER A 268 15.85 8.38 -19.99
C SER A 268 17.17 9.14 -20.06
N LEU A 269 17.19 10.34 -19.50
CA LEU A 269 18.38 11.20 -19.43
C LEU A 269 18.47 11.82 -18.03
N ASN A 270 19.70 11.91 -17.51
CA ASN A 270 19.97 12.58 -16.24
C ASN A 270 21.21 13.46 -16.36
N ARG A 271 21.40 14.38 -15.41
CA ARG A 271 22.59 15.26 -15.28
C ARG A 271 22.89 16.13 -16.50
N GLU A 272 21.90 16.34 -17.36
CA GLU A 272 21.96 17.20 -18.53
C GLU A 272 21.12 18.47 -18.30
N ASN A 273 21.41 19.52 -19.05
CA ASN A 273 20.55 20.70 -19.03
C ASN A 273 19.23 20.42 -19.74
N ILE A 274 18.16 21.09 -19.32
CA ILE A 274 16.81 20.86 -19.80
C ILE A 274 16.67 21.04 -21.32
N SER A 275 17.44 21.94 -21.92
CA SER A 275 17.43 22.18 -23.35
C SER A 275 18.02 21.01 -24.14
N THR A 276 19.08 20.38 -23.63
CA THR A 276 19.67 19.17 -24.21
C THR A 276 18.68 18.02 -24.18
N ILE A 277 18.05 17.78 -22.99
CA ILE A 277 17.04 16.75 -22.81
C ILE A 277 15.85 16.98 -23.75
N ALA A 278 15.33 18.20 -23.79
CA ALA A 278 14.20 18.56 -24.66
C ALA A 278 14.52 18.34 -26.15
N ASN A 279 15.72 18.72 -26.62
CA ASN A 279 16.15 18.50 -27.99
C ASN A 279 16.25 17.00 -28.31
N ARG A 280 16.74 16.19 -27.40
CA ARG A 280 16.79 14.73 -27.58
C ARG A 280 15.38 14.14 -27.67
N PHE A 281 14.46 14.52 -26.78
CA PHE A 281 13.08 14.09 -26.83
C PHE A 281 12.37 14.54 -28.11
N ILE A 282 12.58 15.78 -28.53
CA ILE A 282 12.06 16.32 -29.80
C ILE A 282 12.57 15.49 -30.99
N SER A 283 13.84 15.10 -30.98
CA SER A 283 14.42 14.27 -32.05
C SER A 283 13.71 12.91 -32.16
N ILE A 284 13.48 12.23 -31.01
CA ILE A 284 12.77 10.97 -30.96
C ILE A 284 11.32 11.13 -31.44
N LEU A 285 10.60 12.10 -30.88
CA LEU A 285 9.19 12.37 -31.20
C LEU A 285 8.98 12.71 -32.66
N SER A 286 9.97 13.25 -33.33
CA SER A 286 9.90 13.60 -34.78
C SER A 286 9.79 12.35 -35.67
N ASN A 287 10.08 11.14 -35.16
CA ASN A 287 9.93 9.89 -35.88
C ASN A 287 8.49 9.35 -35.81
N TYR A 288 7.64 9.90 -34.94
CA TYR A 288 6.28 9.46 -34.73
C TYR A 288 5.24 10.51 -35.14
N ASN A 289 3.99 10.07 -35.28
CA ASN A 289 2.84 10.98 -35.33
C ASN A 289 2.30 11.14 -33.89
N VAL A 290 2.68 12.22 -33.22
CA VAL A 290 2.21 12.49 -31.83
C VAL A 290 0.74 12.92 -31.89
N VAL A 291 -0.16 12.09 -31.39
CA VAL A 291 -1.61 12.34 -31.39
C VAL A 291 -2.15 12.89 -30.06
N GLY A 292 -1.38 12.77 -28.99
CA GLY A 292 -1.69 13.32 -27.68
C GLY A 292 -0.60 12.99 -26.68
N GLY A 293 -0.70 13.53 -25.48
CA GLY A 293 0.25 13.23 -24.40
C GLY A 293 0.22 14.27 -23.31
N TYR A 294 0.94 13.96 -22.24
CA TYR A 294 1.11 14.83 -21.09
C TYR A 294 2.58 15.03 -20.75
N ILE A 295 2.91 16.25 -20.37
CA ILE A 295 4.22 16.61 -19.81
C ILE A 295 3.98 17.07 -18.38
N GLU A 296 4.62 16.42 -17.40
CA GLU A 296 4.54 16.86 -16.02
C GLU A 296 5.18 18.24 -15.86
N THR A 297 4.44 19.18 -15.26
CA THR A 297 4.88 20.56 -15.06
C THR A 297 5.15 20.91 -13.61
N ASN A 298 5.12 19.93 -12.70
CA ASN A 298 5.54 20.12 -11.33
C ASN A 298 7.04 20.49 -11.29
N GLY A 299 7.40 21.43 -10.44
CA GLY A 299 8.81 21.84 -10.33
C GLY A 299 9.37 22.42 -11.62
N ILE A 300 10.41 21.79 -12.18
CA ILE A 300 11.11 22.23 -13.39
C ILE A 300 10.43 21.85 -14.70
N GLY A 301 9.45 20.98 -14.67
CA GLY A 301 8.77 20.47 -15.86
C GLY A 301 8.19 21.57 -16.77
N ARG A 302 7.97 22.77 -16.22
CA ARG A 302 7.55 23.94 -17.00
C ARG A 302 8.54 24.30 -18.11
N GLY A 303 9.84 24.21 -17.84
CA GLY A 303 10.87 24.46 -18.87
C GLY A 303 10.86 23.40 -19.98
N MET A 304 10.63 22.14 -19.65
CA MET A 304 10.44 21.07 -20.64
C MET A 304 9.21 21.33 -21.50
N TRP A 305 8.08 21.67 -20.87
CA TRP A 305 6.86 22.04 -21.54
C TRP A 305 7.07 23.16 -22.56
N ASP A 306 7.71 24.26 -22.15
CA ASP A 306 7.93 25.43 -23.00
C ASP A 306 8.77 25.13 -24.27
N LEU A 307 9.64 24.13 -24.21
CA LEU A 307 10.47 23.72 -25.36
C LEU A 307 9.75 22.70 -26.25
N VAL A 308 9.15 21.66 -25.69
CA VAL A 308 8.60 20.53 -26.44
C VAL A 308 7.24 20.86 -27.05
N SER A 309 6.36 21.59 -26.32
CA SER A 309 5.00 21.92 -26.78
C SER A 309 4.99 22.85 -28.01
N LYS A 310 6.01 23.69 -28.20
CA LYS A 310 6.16 24.53 -29.40
C LYS A 310 6.19 23.71 -30.67
N LYS A 311 6.74 22.51 -30.65
CA LYS A 311 6.83 21.61 -31.82
C LYS A 311 5.69 20.60 -31.86
N PHE A 312 5.16 20.21 -30.72
CA PHE A 312 4.12 19.18 -30.58
C PHE A 312 2.91 19.76 -29.83
N ASN A 313 2.08 20.52 -30.53
CA ASN A 313 0.93 21.24 -29.95
C ASN A 313 -0.21 20.36 -29.43
N LYS A 314 -0.17 19.05 -29.67
CA LYS A 314 -1.13 18.07 -29.12
C LYS A 314 -0.74 17.58 -27.72
N LEU A 315 0.46 17.83 -27.27
CA LEU A 315 0.87 17.59 -25.90
C LEU A 315 0.22 18.63 -24.98
N LYS A 316 -0.08 18.23 -23.76
CA LYS A 316 -0.69 19.09 -22.73
C LYS A 316 0.15 19.08 -21.47
N GLU A 317 0.13 20.20 -20.76
CA GLU A 317 0.70 20.26 -19.44
C GLU A 317 -0.12 19.40 -18.45
N TRP A 318 0.57 18.80 -17.50
CA TRP A 318 -0.02 17.98 -16.47
C TRP A 318 0.55 18.35 -15.11
N ASN A 319 -0.33 18.59 -14.14
CA ASN A 319 0.04 18.81 -12.76
C ASN A 319 -0.39 17.58 -11.96
N THR A 320 0.58 16.78 -11.54
CA THR A 320 0.32 15.55 -10.79
C THR A 320 -0.12 15.88 -9.37
N THR A 321 -1.27 15.36 -9.00
CA THR A 321 -1.84 15.37 -7.66
C THR A 321 -2.05 13.93 -7.20
N GLN A 322 -2.23 13.70 -5.90
CA GLN A 322 -2.49 12.35 -5.38
C GLN A 322 -3.74 11.71 -6.00
N ASP A 323 -4.78 12.50 -6.29
CA ASP A 323 -6.03 12.00 -6.86
C ASP A 323 -5.87 11.55 -8.30
N ASN A 324 -5.25 12.39 -9.13
CA ASN A 324 -5.06 12.04 -10.55
C ASN A 324 -3.99 10.95 -10.72
N LYS A 325 -2.95 10.88 -9.85
CA LYS A 325 -1.98 9.79 -9.83
C LYS A 325 -2.67 8.46 -9.53
N THR A 326 -3.60 8.46 -8.58
CA THR A 326 -4.41 7.27 -8.25
C THR A 326 -5.24 6.79 -9.44
N ASP A 327 -5.87 7.70 -10.19
CA ASP A 327 -6.65 7.34 -11.40
C ASP A 327 -5.74 6.79 -12.51
N MET A 328 -4.59 7.40 -12.75
CA MET A 328 -3.59 6.91 -13.71
C MET A 328 -3.12 5.48 -13.39
N VAL A 329 -2.79 5.22 -12.12
CA VAL A 329 -2.34 3.89 -11.67
C VAL A 329 -3.45 2.85 -11.87
N ARG A 330 -4.69 3.15 -11.50
CA ARG A 330 -5.84 2.24 -11.70
C ARG A 330 -6.04 1.88 -13.16
N LYS A 331 -5.93 2.84 -14.07
CA LYS A 331 -6.06 2.59 -15.51
C LYS A 331 -4.92 1.70 -16.04
N LEU A 332 -3.70 1.90 -15.56
CA LEU A 332 -2.57 1.05 -15.96
C LEU A 332 -2.74 -0.39 -15.43
N ILE A 333 -3.20 -0.56 -14.18
CA ILE A 333 -3.52 -1.89 -13.62
C ILE A 333 -4.57 -2.60 -14.49
N ALA A 334 -5.67 -1.91 -14.82
CA ALA A 334 -6.73 -2.47 -15.64
C ALA A 334 -6.23 -2.89 -17.03
N ASP A 335 -5.33 -2.12 -17.64
CA ASP A 335 -4.73 -2.45 -18.95
C ASP A 335 -3.78 -3.65 -18.84
N ILE A 336 -3.02 -3.81 -17.76
CA ILE A 336 -2.16 -4.98 -17.51
C ILE A 336 -3.05 -6.24 -17.31
N GLU A 337 -4.07 -6.16 -16.47
CA GLU A 337 -4.98 -7.27 -16.21
C GLU A 337 -5.72 -7.74 -17.47
N SER A 338 -6.15 -6.78 -18.29
CA SER A 338 -6.89 -7.05 -19.53
C SER A 338 -6.00 -7.34 -20.74
N LEU A 339 -4.67 -7.35 -20.58
CA LEU A 339 -3.67 -7.51 -21.65
C LEU A 339 -3.82 -6.45 -22.76
N ASN A 340 -4.26 -5.25 -22.41
CA ASN A 340 -4.45 -4.11 -23.32
C ASN A 340 -3.21 -3.21 -23.42
N ILE A 341 -2.08 -3.66 -22.87
CA ILE A 341 -0.80 -2.98 -22.92
C ILE A 341 0.32 -3.99 -23.22
N GLU A 342 1.33 -3.57 -23.97
CA GLU A 342 2.57 -4.33 -24.18
C GLU A 342 3.75 -3.48 -23.72
N LEU A 343 4.40 -3.93 -22.66
CA LEU A 343 5.57 -3.28 -22.07
C LEU A 343 6.88 -3.80 -22.68
N PRO A 344 7.99 -3.06 -22.60
CA PRO A 344 9.30 -3.60 -22.93
C PRO A 344 9.64 -4.79 -22.05
N SER A 345 10.41 -5.74 -22.59
CA SER A 345 10.94 -6.86 -21.81
C SER A 345 11.89 -6.34 -20.72
N ILE A 346 12.11 -7.14 -19.70
CA ILE A 346 13.04 -6.80 -18.61
C ILE A 346 14.46 -6.54 -19.12
N ASP A 347 14.90 -7.26 -20.18
CA ASP A 347 16.23 -7.08 -20.78
C ASP A 347 16.32 -5.76 -21.56
N LEU A 348 15.20 -5.27 -22.11
CA LEU A 348 15.16 -4.03 -22.88
C LEU A 348 15.06 -2.77 -21.99
N CYS A 349 14.37 -2.87 -20.85
CA CYS A 349 14.19 -1.75 -19.92
C CYS A 349 14.09 -2.26 -18.48
N PRO A 350 15.21 -2.68 -17.86
CA PRO A 350 15.22 -3.23 -16.50
C PRO A 350 14.79 -2.22 -15.46
N GLU A 351 15.06 -0.93 -15.66
CA GLU A 351 14.70 0.14 -14.72
C GLU A 351 13.18 0.27 -14.57
N LEU A 352 12.41 0.18 -15.66
CA LEU A 352 10.95 0.19 -15.59
C LEU A 352 10.43 -0.97 -14.74
N HIS A 353 10.94 -2.19 -14.97
CA HIS A 353 10.53 -3.37 -14.22
C HIS A 353 10.89 -3.28 -12.75
N GLN A 354 12.09 -2.77 -12.44
CA GLN A 354 12.52 -2.55 -11.07
C GLN A 354 11.61 -1.53 -10.35
N GLN A 355 11.30 -0.42 -11.00
CA GLN A 355 10.40 0.60 -10.43
C GLN A 355 8.97 0.09 -10.27
N MET A 356 8.42 -0.62 -11.27
CA MET A 356 7.10 -1.23 -11.17
C MET A 356 7.01 -2.28 -10.06
N GLY A 357 8.02 -3.12 -9.89
CA GLY A 357 8.09 -4.13 -8.83
C GLY A 357 8.26 -3.53 -7.43
N ALA A 358 8.86 -2.33 -7.32
CA ALA A 358 9.01 -1.63 -6.05
C ALA A 358 7.83 -0.70 -5.72
N TYR A 359 6.91 -0.47 -6.68
CA TYR A 359 5.79 0.45 -6.51
C TYR A 359 4.80 -0.05 -5.47
N THR A 360 4.42 0.79 -4.51
CA THR A 360 3.59 0.41 -3.38
C THR A 360 2.39 1.34 -3.22
N TYR A 361 1.46 0.94 -2.39
CA TYR A 361 0.34 1.79 -1.99
C TYR A 361 0.30 2.01 -0.48
N ARG A 362 -0.32 3.10 -0.07
CA ARG A 362 -0.62 3.39 1.33
C ARG A 362 -2.09 3.80 1.44
N LEU A 363 -2.78 3.25 2.43
CA LEU A 363 -4.10 3.74 2.82
C LEU A 363 -3.91 4.83 3.88
N SER A 364 -4.43 6.03 3.63
CA SER A 364 -4.45 7.09 4.64
C SER A 364 -5.44 6.73 5.76
N GLY A 365 -5.35 7.41 6.91
CA GLY A 365 -6.30 7.24 8.02
C GLY A 365 -7.77 7.47 7.62
N ASN A 366 -8.01 8.23 6.56
CA ASN A 366 -9.35 8.52 6.02
C ASN A 366 -9.81 7.50 4.95
N GLY A 367 -9.12 6.36 4.80
CA GLY A 367 -9.45 5.34 3.81
C GLY A 367 -9.05 5.67 2.36
N LYS A 368 -8.34 6.80 2.14
CA LYS A 368 -7.89 7.19 0.80
C LYS A 368 -6.63 6.43 0.42
N LEU A 369 -6.69 5.76 -0.73
CA LEU A 369 -5.55 5.05 -1.31
C LEU A 369 -4.61 6.04 -1.98
N THR A 370 -3.33 5.95 -1.67
CA THR A 370 -2.25 6.69 -2.34
C THR A 370 -1.19 5.72 -2.83
N PHE A 371 -0.74 5.93 -4.06
CA PHE A 371 0.32 5.15 -4.66
C PHE A 371 1.63 5.91 -4.60
N THR A 372 2.71 5.22 -4.30
CA THR A 372 4.03 5.83 -4.14
C THR A 372 5.13 4.78 -4.25
N HIS A 373 6.34 5.26 -4.39
CA HIS A 373 7.55 4.46 -4.24
C HIS A 373 7.99 4.41 -2.75
N PRO A 374 8.64 3.35 -2.27
CA PRO A 374 9.27 3.32 -0.95
C PRO A 374 10.26 4.46 -0.76
N ASN A 375 10.47 4.91 0.48
CA ASN A 375 11.38 6.00 0.81
C ASN A 375 12.77 5.80 0.17
N GLY A 376 13.23 6.77 -0.63
CA GLY A 376 14.50 6.73 -1.36
C GLY A 376 14.46 6.00 -2.71
N GLY A 377 13.31 5.51 -3.13
CA GLY A 377 13.13 4.92 -4.47
C GLY A 377 12.76 5.95 -5.53
N LYS A 378 12.96 5.60 -6.80
CA LYS A 378 12.61 6.41 -7.98
C LYS A 378 11.38 5.84 -8.66
N ASP A 379 10.57 6.71 -9.25
CA ASP A 379 9.35 6.35 -9.99
C ASP A 379 9.26 7.01 -11.39
N ASP A 380 10.34 7.64 -11.85
CA ASP A 380 10.40 8.42 -13.10
C ASP A 380 9.90 7.63 -14.34
N PHE A 381 10.31 6.35 -14.47
CA PHE A 381 9.87 5.48 -15.57
C PHE A 381 8.39 5.12 -15.46
N VAL A 382 7.94 4.84 -14.24
CA VAL A 382 6.52 4.52 -13.99
C VAL A 382 5.66 5.75 -14.23
N ASP A 383 6.04 6.93 -13.74
CA ASP A 383 5.27 8.15 -13.90
C ASP A 383 5.18 8.59 -15.36
N SER A 384 6.27 8.47 -16.11
CA SER A 384 6.26 8.70 -17.57
C SER A 384 5.31 7.73 -18.30
N LEU A 385 5.33 6.43 -17.95
CA LEU A 385 4.41 5.43 -18.50
C LEU A 385 2.94 5.71 -18.12
N LEU A 386 2.69 6.09 -16.87
CA LEU A 386 1.36 6.48 -16.38
C LEU A 386 0.77 7.62 -17.22
N LEU A 387 1.56 8.66 -17.47
CA LEU A 387 1.14 9.82 -18.28
C LEU A 387 0.82 9.43 -19.73
N ALA A 388 1.67 8.59 -20.35
CA ALA A 388 1.47 8.13 -21.73
C ALA A 388 0.20 7.27 -21.84
N ASN A 389 0.06 6.28 -20.98
CA ASN A 389 -1.09 5.37 -20.97
C ASN A 389 -2.40 6.09 -20.64
N TYR A 390 -2.38 7.00 -19.68
CA TYR A 390 -3.55 7.79 -19.33
C TYR A 390 -4.04 8.66 -20.49
N SER A 391 -3.11 9.27 -21.25
CA SER A 391 -3.45 10.02 -22.46
C SER A 391 -4.11 9.12 -23.50
N ARG A 392 -3.58 7.89 -23.71
CA ARG A 392 -4.14 6.89 -24.62
C ARG A 392 -5.56 6.50 -24.25
N VAL A 393 -5.75 6.10 -23.00
CA VAL A 393 -7.06 5.64 -22.49
C VAL A 393 -8.11 6.74 -22.61
N ARG A 394 -7.79 7.97 -22.19
CA ARG A 394 -8.71 9.12 -22.30
C ARG A 394 -9.04 9.49 -23.74
N PHE A 395 -8.13 9.27 -24.69
CA PHE A 395 -8.41 9.47 -26.10
C PHE A 395 -9.38 8.42 -26.63
N LEU A 396 -9.20 7.15 -26.27
CA LEU A 396 -10.07 6.05 -26.68
C LEU A 396 -11.48 6.19 -26.10
N GLU A 397 -11.59 6.58 -24.83
CA GLU A 397 -12.89 6.84 -24.16
C GLU A 397 -13.70 7.97 -24.84
N ARG A 398 -13.05 8.91 -25.52
CA ARG A 398 -13.71 10.03 -26.23
C ARG A 398 -14.17 9.71 -27.64
N LYS A 399 -13.72 8.61 -28.24
CA LYS A 399 -14.23 8.17 -29.54
C LYS A 399 -15.63 7.60 -29.34
N PRO A 400 -16.68 8.08 -30.04
CA PRO A 400 -17.98 7.47 -29.98
C PRO A 400 -17.84 6.01 -30.47
N ILE A 401 -18.42 5.07 -29.71
CA ILE A 401 -18.51 3.67 -30.13
C ILE A 401 -19.38 3.66 -31.40
N THR A 402 -18.77 3.51 -32.55
CA THR A 402 -19.51 3.24 -33.78
C THR A 402 -20.00 1.79 -33.67
N VAL A 403 -21.25 1.62 -33.21
CA VAL A 403 -21.91 0.32 -33.24
C VAL A 403 -22.07 -0.04 -34.71
N ILE A 404 -21.21 -0.93 -35.23
CA ILE A 404 -21.45 -1.59 -36.51
C ILE A 404 -22.67 -2.48 -36.27
N GLN A 405 -23.86 -1.99 -36.71
CA GLN A 405 -25.05 -2.85 -36.77
C GLN A 405 -24.68 -4.02 -37.68
N ALA A 406 -24.57 -5.20 -37.11
CA ALA A 406 -24.49 -6.43 -37.87
C ALA A 406 -25.75 -6.48 -38.78
N GLN A 407 -25.54 -6.37 -40.07
CA GLN A 407 -26.62 -6.60 -41.04
C GLN A 407 -27.15 -8.03 -40.80
N THR A 408 -28.35 -8.13 -40.31
CA THR A 408 -29.08 -9.39 -40.20
C THR A 408 -29.26 -9.94 -41.60
N VAL A 409 -28.43 -10.88 -42.01
CA VAL A 409 -28.64 -11.72 -43.19
C VAL A 409 -29.85 -12.59 -42.88
N LYS A 410 -31.02 -12.29 -43.48
CA LYS A 410 -32.17 -13.17 -43.42
C LYS A 410 -31.84 -14.45 -44.21
N PRO A 411 -31.91 -15.64 -43.61
CA PRO A 411 -31.75 -16.87 -44.37
C PRO A 411 -33.00 -17.04 -45.27
N THR A 412 -32.81 -17.05 -46.58
CA THR A 412 -33.82 -17.45 -47.56
C THR A 412 -33.78 -18.95 -47.70
N TRP A 413 -34.78 -19.63 -47.12
CA TRP A 413 -35.04 -21.04 -47.40
C TRP A 413 -35.93 -21.12 -48.63
N SER A 414 -35.43 -21.68 -49.73
CA SER A 414 -36.27 -22.11 -50.84
C SER A 414 -36.45 -23.61 -50.76
N TYR A 415 -37.66 -24.03 -50.48
CA TYR A 415 -38.08 -25.44 -50.72
C TYR A 415 -38.27 -25.65 -52.23
N LYS A 416 -37.57 -26.64 -52.79
CA LYS A 416 -38.01 -27.41 -53.95
C LYS A 416 -38.12 -28.85 -53.52
#